data_bc64512e367de312db0b8e5774158ce5
#
_entry.id   bc64512e367de312db0b8e5774158ce5
#
_cell.length_a   1.000
_cell.length_b   1.000
_cell.length_c   1.000
_cell.angle_alpha   90.00
_cell.angle_beta   90.00
_cell.angle_gamma   90.00
#
_symmetry.space_group_name_H-M   'P 1'
#
loop_
_entity.id
_entity.type
_entity.pdbx_description
1 polymer ?
#
loop_
_entity_poly.entity_id
_entity_poly.type
_entity_poly.pdbx_seq_one_letter_code
_entity_poly.pdbx_strand_id
1 'polypeptide(L)'
;EGRLALEMLRRGLLQNAASKAFMGVKSAVSALVVSNLSKLLEGLGDRDRFWYENVGYSAPTTGLIRIARDLRRIGIDVENVVRIALSLHRFSYNGFDPNFVDYSEPGDVEGDVLEVVGWLLGLDHYFRFDERLEREREEVRKLLSEFKMV
;
A
#
# COMPACT_ATOMS: atom_id res chain seq x y z
N GLU A 1 1.62 -9.72 -2.45
CA GLU A 1 2.10 -9.13 -1.19
C GLU A 1 1.07 -9.26 -0.07
N GLY A 2 -0.22 -9.01 -0.32
CA GLY A 2 -1.25 -9.12 0.71
C GLY A 2 -1.35 -10.49 1.37
N ARG A 3 -1.28 -11.56 0.57
CA ARG A 3 -1.23 -12.93 1.09
C ARG A 3 -0.02 -13.14 2.00
N LEU A 4 1.16 -12.75 1.52
CA LEU A 4 2.40 -12.88 2.30
C LEU A 4 2.34 -12.09 3.61
N ALA A 5 1.76 -10.88 3.59
CA ALA A 5 1.56 -10.10 4.80
C ALA A 5 0.73 -10.88 5.84
N LEU A 6 -0.39 -11.48 5.44
CA LEU A 6 -1.23 -12.28 6.33
C LEU A 6 -0.54 -13.54 6.83
N GLU A 7 0.20 -14.24 5.97
CA GLU A 7 0.96 -15.42 6.35
C GLU A 7 2.05 -15.10 7.38
N MET A 8 2.75 -13.98 7.19
CA MET A 8 3.75 -13.50 8.16
C MET A 8 3.10 -13.11 9.48
N LEU A 9 1.95 -12.43 9.40
CA LEU A 9 1.19 -12.04 10.58
C LEU A 9 0.75 -13.27 11.41
N ARG A 10 0.25 -14.30 10.75
CA ARG A 10 -0.14 -15.57 11.37
C ARG A 10 1.03 -16.22 12.13
N ARG A 11 2.25 -16.06 11.62
CA ARG A 11 3.47 -16.59 12.24
C ARG A 11 4.03 -15.69 13.34
N GLY A 12 3.41 -14.55 13.61
CA GLY A 12 3.92 -13.58 14.57
C GLY A 12 5.13 -12.78 14.08
N LEU A 13 5.40 -12.79 12.79
CA LEU A 13 6.52 -12.08 12.16
C LEU A 13 6.08 -10.66 11.76
N LEU A 14 5.88 -9.80 12.76
CA LEU A 14 5.28 -8.47 12.58
C LEU A 14 6.06 -7.56 11.62
N GLN A 15 7.39 -7.50 11.75
CA GLN A 15 8.19 -6.66 10.86
C GLN A 15 8.14 -7.13 9.41
N ASN A 16 8.13 -8.45 9.20
CA ASN A 16 7.98 -9.03 7.86
C ASN A 16 6.58 -8.76 7.30
N ALA A 17 5.53 -8.89 8.11
CA ALA A 17 4.17 -8.58 7.71
C ALA A 17 4.03 -7.11 7.31
N ALA A 18 4.57 -6.19 8.10
CA ALA A 18 4.58 -4.76 7.83
C ALA A 18 5.30 -4.43 6.50
N SER A 19 6.45 -5.06 6.27
CA SER A 19 7.20 -4.91 5.02
C SER A 19 6.38 -5.35 3.81
N LYS A 20 5.71 -6.50 3.88
CA LYS A 20 4.89 -7.01 2.78
C LYS A 20 3.66 -6.15 2.53
N ALA A 21 3.01 -5.66 3.58
CA ALA A 21 1.89 -4.73 3.46
C ALA A 21 2.33 -3.43 2.77
N PHE A 22 3.45 -2.85 3.19
CA PHE A 22 4.03 -1.67 2.55
C PHE A 22 4.30 -1.90 1.07
N MET A 23 4.95 -3.02 0.71
CA MET A 23 5.25 -3.35 -0.69
C MET A 23 3.98 -3.50 -1.53
N GLY A 24 2.91 -4.03 -0.94
CA GLY A 24 1.61 -4.12 -1.60
C GLY A 24 1.05 -2.74 -1.98
N VAL A 25 1.07 -1.79 -1.04
CA VAL A 25 0.63 -0.41 -1.30
C VAL A 25 1.51 0.26 -2.34
N LYS A 26 2.82 0.14 -2.21
CA LYS A 26 3.78 0.72 -3.16
C LYS A 26 3.53 0.23 -4.58
N SER A 27 3.35 -1.07 -4.77
CA SER A 27 3.05 -1.67 -6.07
C SER A 27 1.70 -1.20 -6.63
N ALA A 28 0.67 -1.12 -5.78
CA ALA A 28 -0.65 -0.63 -6.19
C ALA A 28 -0.61 0.84 -6.60
N VAL A 29 0.10 1.68 -5.86
CA VAL A 29 0.27 3.11 -6.19
C VAL A 29 1.03 3.27 -7.51
N SER A 30 2.09 2.49 -7.73
CA SER A 30 2.80 2.48 -9.01
C SER A 30 1.85 2.13 -10.17
N ALA A 31 1.02 1.12 -10.02
CA ALA A 31 0.04 0.73 -11.03
C ALA A 31 -0.99 1.84 -11.29
N LEU A 32 -1.46 2.54 -10.24
CA LEU A 32 -2.37 3.67 -10.36
C LEU A 32 -1.73 4.84 -11.12
N VAL A 33 -0.46 5.13 -10.86
CA VAL A 33 0.29 6.17 -11.59
C VAL A 33 0.39 5.82 -13.06
N VAL A 34 0.82 4.61 -13.39
CA VAL A 34 1.01 4.15 -14.78
C VAL A 34 -0.31 4.17 -15.54
N SER A 35 -1.39 3.64 -14.95
CA SER A 35 -2.69 3.58 -15.61
C SER A 35 -3.38 4.94 -15.76
N ASN A 36 -2.98 5.95 -15.00
CA ASN A 36 -3.56 7.30 -15.01
C ASN A 36 -2.54 8.38 -15.43
N LEU A 37 -1.43 7.98 -16.04
CA LEU A 37 -0.31 8.89 -16.28
C LEU A 37 -0.71 10.12 -17.09
N SER A 38 -1.47 9.94 -18.17
CA SER A 38 -1.92 11.06 -18.99
C SER A 38 -2.70 12.11 -18.18
N LYS A 39 -3.61 11.66 -17.32
CA LYS A 39 -4.41 12.56 -16.45
C LYS A 39 -3.54 13.23 -15.39
N LEU A 40 -2.60 12.49 -14.80
CA LEU A 40 -1.68 13.03 -13.80
C LEU A 40 -0.81 14.13 -14.38
N LEU A 41 -0.36 13.99 -15.63
CA LEU A 41 0.51 14.96 -16.29
C LEU A 41 -0.23 16.23 -16.71
N GLU A 42 -1.55 16.18 -16.87
CA GLU A 42 -2.35 17.37 -17.19
C GLU A 42 -2.21 18.41 -16.06
N GLY A 43 -1.91 19.65 -16.43
CA GLY A 43 -1.75 20.75 -15.50
C GLY A 43 -0.43 20.77 -14.72
N LEU A 44 0.47 19.83 -14.98
CA LEU A 44 1.82 19.85 -14.40
C LEU A 44 2.80 20.59 -15.32
N GLY A 45 3.75 21.31 -14.68
CA GLY A 45 4.88 21.91 -15.40
C GLY A 45 5.89 20.86 -15.86
N ASP A 46 6.83 21.29 -16.72
CA ASP A 46 7.82 20.38 -17.36
C ASP A 46 8.66 19.60 -16.35
N ARG A 47 9.07 20.24 -15.23
CA ARG A 47 9.85 19.60 -14.17
C ARG A 47 9.12 18.44 -13.54
N ASP A 48 7.83 18.61 -13.21
CA ASP A 48 7.03 17.59 -12.55
C ASP A 48 6.65 16.46 -13.51
N ARG A 49 6.38 16.80 -14.78
CA ARG A 49 6.15 15.80 -15.84
C ARG A 49 7.38 14.92 -16.02
N PHE A 50 8.57 15.53 -16.12
CA PHE A 50 9.83 14.79 -16.22
C PHE A 50 10.04 13.85 -15.03
N TRP A 51 9.72 14.31 -13.82
CA TRP A 51 9.83 13.48 -12.62
C TRP A 51 8.94 12.23 -12.72
N TYR A 52 7.68 12.37 -13.09
CA TYR A 52 6.78 11.21 -13.25
C TYR A 52 7.25 10.25 -14.34
N GLU A 53 7.69 10.75 -15.46
CA GLU A 53 8.11 9.93 -16.60
C GLU A 53 9.40 9.15 -16.31
N ASN A 54 10.26 9.64 -15.43
CA ASN A 54 11.56 9.04 -15.15
C ASN A 54 11.67 8.38 -13.79
N VAL A 55 10.89 8.80 -12.80
CA VAL A 55 10.99 8.35 -11.41
C VAL A 55 9.64 8.00 -10.81
N GLY A 56 8.67 8.90 -10.90
CA GLY A 56 7.39 8.81 -10.19
C GLY A 56 6.55 7.59 -10.55
N TYR A 57 6.68 7.08 -11.77
CA TYR A 57 5.94 5.89 -12.22
C TYR A 57 6.25 4.65 -11.36
N SER A 58 7.41 4.57 -10.76
CA SER A 58 7.81 3.46 -9.90
C SER A 58 7.36 3.62 -8.44
N ALA A 59 6.68 4.73 -8.12
CA ALA A 59 6.24 5.08 -6.78
C ALA A 59 7.35 4.96 -5.73
N PRO A 60 8.44 5.74 -5.86
CA PRO A 60 9.53 5.68 -4.88
C PRO A 60 9.02 6.06 -3.49
N THR A 61 9.55 5.43 -2.45
CA THR A 61 9.10 5.63 -1.06
C THR A 61 9.05 7.11 -0.68
N THR A 62 10.06 7.88 -1.03
CA THR A 62 10.14 9.32 -0.73
C THR A 62 9.13 10.16 -1.52
N GLY A 63 8.57 9.62 -2.58
CA GLY A 63 7.58 10.30 -3.43
C GLY A 63 6.13 9.92 -3.14
N LEU A 64 5.86 8.95 -2.27
CA LEU A 64 4.50 8.43 -2.06
C LEU A 64 3.50 9.48 -1.59
N ILE A 65 3.86 10.36 -0.68
CA ILE A 65 2.96 11.44 -0.21
C ILE A 65 2.62 12.40 -1.34
N ARG A 66 3.61 12.81 -2.11
CA ARG A 66 3.41 13.67 -3.29
C ARG A 66 2.46 12.99 -4.29
N ILE A 67 2.73 11.74 -4.62
CA ILE A 67 1.91 10.96 -5.55
C ILE A 67 0.46 10.85 -5.05
N ALA A 68 0.27 10.58 -3.76
CA ALA A 68 -1.07 10.50 -3.16
C ALA A 68 -1.85 11.82 -3.33
N ARG A 69 -1.19 12.97 -3.15
CA ARG A 69 -1.79 14.28 -3.35
C ARG A 69 -2.16 14.53 -4.82
N ASP A 70 -1.28 14.14 -5.73
CA ASP A 70 -1.53 14.30 -7.16
C ASP A 70 -2.64 13.37 -7.65
N LEU A 71 -2.70 12.13 -7.16
CA LEU A 71 -3.81 11.21 -7.46
C LEU A 71 -5.15 11.75 -6.96
N ARG A 72 -5.16 12.38 -5.79
CA ARG A 72 -6.39 13.00 -5.27
C ARG A 72 -6.94 14.09 -6.19
N ARG A 73 -6.07 14.85 -6.88
CA ARG A 73 -6.52 15.87 -7.85
C ARG A 73 -7.33 15.26 -9.01
N ILE A 74 -7.09 14.01 -9.34
CA ILE A 74 -7.81 13.31 -10.42
C ILE A 74 -8.89 12.35 -9.86
N GLY A 75 -9.25 12.47 -8.59
CA GLY A 75 -10.35 11.72 -7.98
C GLY A 75 -9.97 10.37 -7.39
N ILE A 76 -8.69 10.07 -7.22
CA ILE A 76 -8.20 8.82 -6.64
C ILE A 76 -7.60 9.12 -5.26
N ASP A 77 -8.32 8.76 -4.20
CA ASP A 77 -7.90 9.02 -2.83
C ASP A 77 -7.19 7.80 -2.22
N VAL A 78 -5.88 7.89 -2.09
CA VAL A 78 -5.02 6.87 -1.48
C VAL A 78 -4.19 7.42 -0.31
N GLU A 79 -4.47 8.65 0.13
CA GLU A 79 -3.61 9.33 1.11
C GLU A 79 -3.58 8.59 2.45
N ASN A 80 -4.72 8.13 2.94
CA ASN A 80 -4.79 7.42 4.22
C ASN A 80 -3.97 6.11 4.19
N VAL A 81 -4.19 5.28 3.18
CA VAL A 81 -3.46 4.00 3.06
C VAL A 81 -1.97 4.21 2.83
N VAL A 82 -1.57 5.26 2.11
CA VAL A 82 -0.16 5.62 1.92
C VAL A 82 0.48 5.98 3.26
N ARG A 83 -0.20 6.77 4.10
CA ARG A 83 0.33 7.14 5.42
C ARG A 83 0.48 5.94 6.34
N ILE A 84 -0.51 5.06 6.35
CA ILE A 84 -0.45 3.78 7.08
C ILE A 84 0.74 2.96 6.58
N ALA A 85 0.88 2.81 5.27
CA ALA A 85 1.97 2.05 4.67
C ALA A 85 3.34 2.61 5.04
N LEU A 86 3.51 3.93 5.09
CA LEU A 86 4.76 4.56 5.51
C LEU A 86 5.07 4.31 6.99
N SER A 87 4.07 4.29 7.86
CA SER A 87 4.23 3.91 9.27
C SER A 87 4.69 2.45 9.40
N LEU A 88 4.06 1.54 8.64
CA LEU A 88 4.46 0.14 8.59
C LEU A 88 5.89 -0.03 8.04
N HIS A 89 6.27 0.78 7.07
CA HIS A 89 7.62 0.76 6.51
C HIS A 89 8.67 1.12 7.58
N ARG A 90 8.43 2.19 8.35
CA ARG A 90 9.30 2.55 9.47
C ARG A 90 9.40 1.44 10.51
N PHE A 91 8.27 0.84 10.85
CA PHE A 91 8.25 -0.29 11.78
C PHE A 91 9.03 -1.50 11.25
N SER A 92 8.97 -1.79 9.96
CA SER A 92 9.66 -2.95 9.36
C SER A 92 11.18 -2.90 9.58
N TYR A 93 11.76 -1.71 9.70
CA TYR A 93 13.18 -1.52 9.95
C TYR A 93 13.53 -1.32 11.43
N ASN A 94 12.65 -0.69 12.19
CA ASN A 94 12.97 -0.19 13.54
C ASN A 94 12.28 -0.96 14.67
N GLY A 95 11.31 -1.84 14.36
CA GLY A 95 10.51 -2.51 15.38
C GLY A 95 9.75 -1.47 16.23
N PHE A 96 9.69 -1.69 17.53
CA PHE A 96 9.02 -0.81 18.48
C PHE A 96 9.92 0.29 19.05
N ASP A 97 10.89 0.77 18.30
CA ASP A 97 11.74 1.88 18.73
C ASP A 97 10.95 3.20 18.79
N PRO A 98 10.72 3.78 19.99
CA PRO A 98 9.87 4.97 20.13
C PRO A 98 10.46 6.24 19.51
N ASN A 99 11.74 6.24 19.16
CA ASN A 99 12.36 7.37 18.47
C ASN A 99 12.01 7.44 16.97
N PHE A 100 11.57 6.32 16.40
CA PHE A 100 11.35 6.21 14.95
C PHE A 100 9.97 5.71 14.54
N VAL A 101 9.19 5.18 15.48
CA VAL A 101 7.97 4.44 15.19
C VAL A 101 6.82 4.90 16.08
N ASP A 102 5.64 5.01 15.50
CA ASP A 102 4.42 5.44 16.19
C ASP A 102 3.67 4.29 16.88
N TYR A 103 4.10 3.05 16.65
CA TYR A 103 3.48 1.86 17.26
C TYR A 103 4.12 1.54 18.61
N SER A 104 3.29 1.24 19.59
CA SER A 104 3.72 0.82 20.93
C SER A 104 3.35 -0.62 21.26
N GLU A 105 2.39 -1.21 20.56
CA GLU A 105 1.89 -2.54 20.81
C GLU A 105 1.72 -3.37 19.53
N PRO A 106 1.90 -4.71 19.61
CA PRO A 106 1.70 -5.59 18.46
C PRO A 106 0.32 -5.46 17.80
N GLY A 107 -0.74 -5.24 18.58
CA GLY A 107 -2.10 -5.08 18.06
C GLY A 107 -2.27 -3.89 17.14
N ASP A 108 -1.54 -2.81 17.36
CA ASP A 108 -1.57 -1.63 16.49
C ASP A 108 -1.01 -1.94 15.10
N VAL A 109 0.10 -2.66 15.06
CA VAL A 109 0.73 -3.11 13.80
C VAL A 109 -0.17 -4.10 13.08
N GLU A 110 -0.71 -5.07 13.80
CA GLU A 110 -1.64 -6.05 13.24
C GLU A 110 -2.86 -5.35 12.61
N GLY A 111 -3.48 -4.42 13.33
CA GLY A 111 -4.62 -3.66 12.85
C GLY A 111 -4.32 -2.93 11.55
N ASP A 112 -3.18 -2.26 11.46
CA ASP A 112 -2.77 -1.53 10.27
C ASP A 112 -2.43 -2.46 9.09
N VAL A 113 -1.80 -3.60 9.35
CA VAL A 113 -1.57 -4.61 8.30
C VAL A 113 -2.90 -5.12 7.73
N LEU A 114 -3.86 -5.44 8.60
CA LEU A 114 -5.20 -5.91 8.18
C LEU A 114 -5.95 -4.84 7.38
N GLU A 115 -5.86 -3.57 7.79
CA GLU A 115 -6.46 -2.45 7.05
C GLU A 115 -5.87 -2.30 5.65
N VAL A 116 -4.55 -2.37 5.53
CA VAL A 116 -3.87 -2.33 4.23
C VAL A 116 -4.30 -3.49 3.35
N VAL A 117 -4.34 -4.71 3.87
CA VAL A 117 -4.76 -5.88 3.09
C VAL A 117 -6.22 -5.73 2.64
N GLY A 118 -7.10 -5.23 3.52
CA GLY A 118 -8.48 -4.91 3.16
C GLY A 118 -8.57 -3.91 2.00
N TRP A 119 -7.74 -2.87 2.02
CA TRP A 119 -7.67 -1.90 0.93
C TRP A 119 -7.20 -2.55 -0.38
N LEU A 120 -6.19 -3.43 -0.33
CA LEU A 120 -5.70 -4.16 -1.51
C LEU A 120 -6.80 -5.01 -2.16
N LEU A 121 -7.69 -5.60 -1.36
CA LEU A 121 -8.83 -6.37 -1.87
C LEU A 121 -9.85 -5.51 -2.64
N GLY A 122 -9.88 -4.21 -2.41
CA GLY A 122 -10.76 -3.25 -3.08
C GLY A 122 -10.19 -2.66 -4.36
N LEU A 123 -9.02 -3.09 -4.83
CA LEU A 123 -8.36 -2.54 -6.01
C LEU A 123 -9.12 -2.82 -7.32
N ASP A 124 -10.07 -3.74 -7.34
CA ASP A 124 -10.97 -3.95 -8.47
C ASP A 124 -11.82 -2.71 -8.79
N HIS A 125 -11.94 -1.76 -7.86
CA HIS A 125 -12.53 -0.46 -8.11
C HIS A 125 -11.74 0.37 -9.15
N TYR A 126 -10.43 0.16 -9.24
CA TYR A 126 -9.53 0.89 -10.13
C TYR A 126 -9.00 0.06 -11.28
N PHE A 127 -8.94 -1.26 -11.14
CA PHE A 127 -8.34 -2.17 -12.11
C PHE A 127 -9.27 -3.32 -12.44
N ARG A 128 -9.21 -3.77 -13.69
CA ARG A 128 -9.85 -5.01 -14.09
C ARG A 128 -8.96 -6.17 -13.69
N PHE A 129 -9.51 -7.10 -12.89
CA PHE A 129 -8.82 -8.32 -12.49
C PHE A 129 -9.09 -9.43 -13.50
N ASP A 130 -8.04 -10.13 -13.91
CA ASP A 130 -8.16 -11.39 -14.66
C ASP A 130 -8.52 -12.54 -13.70
N GLU A 131 -8.72 -13.74 -14.25
CA GLU A 131 -9.08 -14.91 -13.45
C GLU A 131 -8.04 -15.26 -12.39
N ARG A 132 -6.75 -15.07 -12.70
CA ARG A 132 -5.66 -15.33 -11.75
C ARG A 132 -5.72 -14.38 -10.56
N LEU A 133 -5.88 -13.11 -10.82
CA LEU A 133 -6.00 -12.10 -9.77
C LEU A 133 -7.28 -12.27 -8.95
N GLU A 134 -8.39 -12.66 -9.58
CA GLU A 134 -9.64 -12.96 -8.87
C GLU A 134 -9.48 -14.14 -7.92
N ARG A 135 -8.81 -15.20 -8.35
CA ARG A 135 -8.51 -16.35 -7.48
C ARG A 135 -7.62 -15.95 -6.31
N GLU A 136 -6.57 -15.18 -6.56
CA GLU A 136 -5.68 -14.68 -5.51
C GLU A 136 -6.43 -13.77 -4.53
N ARG A 137 -7.28 -12.90 -5.04
CA ARG A 137 -8.13 -12.05 -4.20
C ARG A 137 -9.02 -12.86 -3.27
N GLU A 138 -9.64 -13.94 -3.79
CA GLU A 138 -10.50 -14.80 -3.00
C GLU A 138 -9.72 -15.54 -1.90
N GLU A 139 -8.52 -16.03 -2.20
CA GLU A 139 -7.63 -16.63 -1.20
C GLU A 139 -7.25 -15.63 -0.09
N VAL A 140 -6.90 -14.40 -0.47
CA VAL A 140 -6.58 -13.34 0.49
C VAL A 140 -7.80 -12.99 1.34
N ARG A 141 -8.99 -12.92 0.74
CA ARG A 141 -10.24 -12.66 1.47
C ARG A 141 -10.52 -13.72 2.53
N LYS A 142 -10.32 -15.00 2.20
CA LYS A 142 -10.47 -16.10 3.15
C LYS A 142 -9.49 -15.98 4.31
N LEU A 143 -8.22 -15.76 4.02
CA LEU A 143 -7.19 -15.56 5.05
C LEU A 143 -7.52 -14.36 5.95
N LEU A 144 -7.94 -13.25 5.37
CA LEU A 144 -8.30 -12.04 6.11
C LEU A 144 -9.49 -12.32 7.05
N SER A 145 -10.48 -13.09 6.61
CA SER A 145 -11.64 -13.42 7.42
C SER A 145 -11.28 -14.21 8.67
N GLU A 146 -10.23 -15.04 8.62
CA GLU A 146 -9.75 -15.80 9.77
C GLU A 146 -9.25 -14.89 10.91
N PHE A 147 -8.65 -13.75 10.59
CA PHE A 147 -8.21 -12.77 11.59
C PHE A 147 -9.38 -12.02 12.23
N LYS A 148 -10.47 -11.81 11.50
CA LYS A 148 -11.65 -11.09 11.98
C LYS A 148 -12.57 -11.94 12.87
N MET A 149 -12.39 -13.25 12.88
CA MET A 149 -13.21 -14.20 13.66
C MET A 149 -12.68 -14.44 15.08
N VAL A 150 -11.56 -13.87 15.44
CA VAL A 150 -10.92 -14.06 16.76
C VAL A 150 -11.28 -12.96 17.73
#